data_aa74bf83d4bcbf80bf18bd6c43b4dcbe
#
_entry.id   aa74bf83d4bcbf80bf18bd6c43b4dcbe
#
_cell.length_a   1.000
_cell.length_b   1.000
_cell.length_c   1.000
_cell.angle_alpha   90.00
_cell.angle_beta   90.00
_cell.angle_gamma   90.00
#
_symmetry.space_group_name_H-M   'P 1'
#
loop_
_entity.id
_entity.type
_entity.pdbx_description
1 polymer ?
#
loop_
_entity_poly.entity_id
_entity_poly.type
_entity_poly.pdbx_seq_one_letter_code
_entity_poly.pdbx_strand_id
1 'polypeptide(L)'
;MSLVLLPNTAALTSAFLRSQDEVSDLVDDRVYTILPNSKTFPLVRVRRIGGTAGTRFAHWLDAPLFQVDAWADTAAVAFEVTETCRAALVQRFSGIYHFTGVSGVVTSVEAGGITEGFDPDEQTKARGRFDAVVMAHPAPDLTSS
;
A
#
# COMPACT_ATOMS: atom_id res chain seq x y z
N MET A 1 29.82 11.45 6.38
CA MET A 1 28.90 10.34 6.64
C MET A 1 27.61 10.53 5.86
N SER A 2 27.20 9.53 5.13
CA SER A 2 25.97 9.61 4.35
C SER A 2 24.75 9.48 5.25
N LEU A 3 23.66 10.16 4.86
CA LEU A 3 22.39 9.98 5.54
C LEU A 3 21.81 8.60 5.18
N VAL A 4 21.15 7.98 6.15
CA VAL A 4 20.32 6.81 5.91
C VAL A 4 18.89 7.31 5.72
N LEU A 5 18.32 7.07 4.54
CA LEU A 5 16.97 7.51 4.24
C LEU A 5 16.02 6.33 4.39
N LEU A 6 14.90 6.58 5.06
CA LEU A 6 13.83 5.59 5.12
C LEU A 6 13.21 5.41 3.74
N PRO A 7 12.75 4.19 3.39
CA PRO A 7 12.12 3.97 2.10
C PRO A 7 10.82 4.75 1.99
N ASN A 8 10.44 5.10 0.75
CA ASN A 8 9.10 5.60 0.48
C ASN A 8 8.12 4.43 0.54
N THR A 9 7.61 4.13 1.73
CA THR A 9 6.83 2.92 1.98
C THR A 9 5.48 2.95 1.27
N ALA A 10 4.89 4.12 1.04
CA ALA A 10 3.67 4.23 0.24
C ALA A 10 3.91 3.78 -1.20
N ALA A 11 5.01 4.24 -1.81
CA ALA A 11 5.40 3.83 -3.15
C ALA A 11 5.76 2.33 -3.19
N LEU A 12 6.43 1.83 -2.16
CA LEU A 12 6.78 0.41 -2.05
C LEU A 12 5.53 -0.47 -1.97
N THR A 13 4.57 -0.09 -1.14
CA THR A 13 3.30 -0.80 -0.98
C THR A 13 2.51 -0.81 -2.29
N SER A 14 2.43 0.33 -2.97
CA SER A 14 1.74 0.44 -4.26
C SER A 14 2.41 -0.42 -5.33
N ALA A 15 3.75 -0.40 -5.41
CA ALA A 15 4.49 -1.23 -6.35
C ALA A 15 4.29 -2.72 -6.06
N PHE A 16 4.29 -3.11 -4.79
CA PHE A 16 4.02 -4.49 -4.40
C PHE A 16 2.62 -4.93 -4.85
N LEU A 17 1.59 -4.13 -4.58
CA LEU A 17 0.23 -4.47 -4.98
C LEU A 17 0.11 -4.59 -6.51
N ARG A 18 0.73 -3.68 -7.26
CA ARG A 18 0.75 -3.79 -8.73
C ARG A 18 1.45 -5.04 -9.23
N SER A 19 2.40 -5.58 -8.48
CA SER A 19 3.13 -6.79 -8.85
C SER A 19 2.36 -8.09 -8.59
N GLN A 20 1.26 -8.02 -7.83
CA GLN A 20 0.46 -9.20 -7.48
C GLN A 20 -0.59 -9.46 -8.57
N ASP A 21 -0.54 -10.65 -9.16
CA ASP A 21 -1.43 -11.02 -10.28
C ASP A 21 -2.90 -10.90 -9.89
N GLU A 22 -3.25 -11.32 -8.68
CA GLU A 22 -4.63 -11.28 -8.20
C GLU A 22 -5.15 -9.85 -8.11
N VAL A 23 -4.29 -8.88 -7.78
CA VAL A 23 -4.66 -7.47 -7.76
C VAL A 23 -4.73 -6.91 -9.17
N SER A 24 -3.72 -7.19 -10.00
CA SER A 24 -3.68 -6.67 -11.38
C SER A 24 -4.80 -7.24 -12.24
N ASP A 25 -5.27 -8.45 -11.96
CA ASP A 25 -6.42 -9.03 -12.66
C ASP A 25 -7.71 -8.23 -12.41
N LEU A 26 -7.80 -7.54 -11.27
CA LEU A 26 -8.99 -6.76 -10.91
C LEU A 26 -8.89 -5.29 -11.31
N VAL A 27 -7.69 -4.70 -11.19
CA VAL A 27 -7.52 -3.25 -11.35
C VAL A 27 -6.47 -2.86 -12.38
N ASP A 28 -5.89 -3.80 -13.11
CA ASP A 28 -4.71 -3.59 -13.96
C ASP A 28 -3.58 -2.94 -13.14
N ASP A 29 -3.06 -1.80 -13.56
CA ASP A 29 -2.04 -1.06 -12.83
C ASP A 29 -2.60 0.11 -12.01
N ARG A 30 -3.93 0.17 -11.85
CA ARG A 30 -4.61 1.29 -11.20
C ARG A 30 -4.53 1.23 -9.67
N VAL A 31 -3.31 1.25 -9.18
CA VAL A 31 -2.98 1.38 -7.76
C VAL A 31 -2.18 2.68 -7.61
N TYR A 32 -2.73 3.62 -6.87
CA TYR A 32 -2.21 4.98 -6.81
C TYR A 32 -1.88 5.40 -5.38
N THR A 33 -0.92 6.30 -5.24
CA THR A 33 -0.72 7.06 -4.01
C THR A 33 -1.42 8.42 -4.07
N ILE A 34 -1.56 8.95 -5.29
CA ILE A 34 -2.32 10.17 -5.57
C ILE A 34 -3.28 9.83 -6.71
N LEU A 35 -4.57 10.10 -6.50
CA LEU A 35 -5.59 9.78 -7.52
C LEU A 35 -5.42 10.66 -8.75
N PRO A 36 -5.56 10.09 -9.96
CA PRO A 36 -5.54 10.87 -11.18
C PRO A 36 -6.84 11.71 -11.33
N ASN A 37 -6.77 12.76 -12.14
CA ASN A 37 -7.95 13.58 -12.43
C ASN A 37 -9.01 12.78 -13.19
N SER A 38 -8.59 11.98 -14.16
CA SER A 38 -9.48 11.09 -14.93
C SER A 38 -9.35 9.68 -14.39
N LYS A 39 -10.46 9.12 -13.88
CA LYS A 39 -10.45 7.84 -13.17
C LYS A 39 -11.14 6.75 -13.97
N THR A 40 -10.53 5.57 -13.98
CA THR A 40 -11.13 4.33 -14.46
C THR A 40 -11.32 3.40 -13.26
N PHE A 41 -12.49 2.83 -13.11
CA PHE A 41 -12.83 1.95 -11.99
C PHE A 41 -12.85 0.48 -12.44
N PRO A 42 -12.54 -0.47 -11.54
CA PRO A 42 -12.12 -0.26 -10.16
C PRO A 42 -10.69 0.28 -10.06
N LEU A 43 -10.40 0.94 -8.95
CA LEU A 43 -9.06 1.46 -8.65
C LEU A 43 -8.78 1.41 -7.15
N VAL A 44 -7.50 1.52 -6.80
CA VAL A 44 -7.01 1.46 -5.41
C VAL A 44 -6.14 2.68 -5.13
N ARG A 45 -6.28 3.22 -3.93
CA ARG A 45 -5.37 4.25 -3.42
C ARG A 45 -4.72 3.77 -2.13
N VAL A 46 -3.40 3.90 -2.06
CA VAL A 46 -2.61 3.67 -0.85
C VAL A 46 -2.17 5.03 -0.34
N ARG A 47 -2.59 5.40 0.87
CA ARG A 47 -2.26 6.70 1.44
C ARG A 47 -1.70 6.52 2.84
N ARG A 48 -0.54 7.15 3.09
CA ARG A 48 -0.01 7.23 4.45
C ARG A 48 -0.80 8.27 5.23
N ILE A 49 -1.39 7.86 6.35
CA ILE A 49 -2.20 8.75 7.19
C ILE A 49 -1.56 9.00 8.55
N GLY A 50 -0.46 8.36 8.85
CA GLY A 50 0.22 8.53 10.12
C GLY A 50 1.26 7.45 10.35
N GLY A 51 1.40 7.05 11.59
CA GLY A 51 2.38 6.07 12.02
C GLY A 51 3.57 6.73 12.72
N THR A 52 4.43 5.91 13.27
CA THR A 52 5.62 6.37 13.97
C THR A 52 6.85 5.68 13.41
N ALA A 53 7.89 6.46 13.15
CA ALA A 53 9.23 5.90 13.15
C ALA A 53 9.58 5.65 14.61
N GLY A 54 10.12 4.51 14.95
CA GLY A 54 10.49 4.21 16.34
C GLY A 54 11.41 5.29 16.90
N THR A 55 11.15 5.76 18.10
CA THR A 55 11.88 6.89 18.70
C THR A 55 13.39 6.63 18.80
N ARG A 56 13.79 5.39 19.02
CA ARG A 56 15.20 4.98 19.11
C ARG A 56 15.84 4.75 17.76
N PHE A 57 15.06 4.26 16.80
CA PHE A 57 15.56 3.77 15.50
C PHE A 57 14.93 4.53 14.34
N ALA A 58 14.51 5.77 14.59
CA ALA A 58 13.82 6.60 13.60
C ALA A 58 14.63 6.83 12.33
N HIS A 59 15.94 6.66 12.38
CA HIS A 59 16.80 6.85 11.21
C HIS A 59 16.85 5.62 10.30
N TRP A 60 16.36 4.45 10.71
CA TRP A 60 16.40 3.25 9.87
C TRP A 60 15.20 2.32 9.99
N LEU A 61 14.21 2.66 10.82
CA LEU A 61 12.98 1.89 10.95
C LEU A 61 11.80 2.83 10.86
N ASP A 62 10.86 2.52 9.99
CA ASP A 62 9.61 3.25 9.83
C ASP A 62 8.43 2.30 10.08
N ALA A 63 7.36 2.83 10.66
CA ALA A 63 6.13 2.08 10.92
C ALA A 63 4.93 2.93 10.47
N PRO A 64 4.80 3.19 9.15
CA PRO A 64 3.70 3.99 8.65
C PRO A 64 2.36 3.30 8.85
N LEU A 65 1.36 4.10 9.14
CA LEU A 65 -0.05 3.71 9.08
C LEU A 65 -0.59 4.11 7.71
N PHE A 66 -1.05 3.12 6.96
CA PHE A 66 -1.66 3.32 5.65
C PHE A 66 -3.16 3.15 5.73
N GLN A 67 -3.83 3.92 4.90
CA GLN A 67 -5.22 3.72 4.56
C GLN A 67 -5.27 3.26 3.11
N VAL A 68 -5.88 2.11 2.90
CA VAL A 68 -6.06 1.54 1.56
C VAL A 68 -7.54 1.61 1.21
N ASP A 69 -7.85 2.33 0.16
CA ASP A 69 -9.21 2.50 -0.35
C ASP A 69 -9.31 1.86 -1.73
N ALA A 70 -10.42 1.18 -1.98
CA ALA A 70 -10.76 0.70 -3.31
C ALA A 70 -12.15 1.19 -3.69
N TRP A 71 -12.31 1.69 -4.91
CA TRP A 71 -13.59 2.14 -5.45
C TRP A 71 -13.97 1.27 -6.63
N ALA A 72 -15.25 0.93 -6.70
CA ALA A 72 -15.82 0.14 -7.80
C ALA A 72 -17.28 0.52 -8.03
N ASP A 73 -17.84 0.05 -9.14
CA ASP A 73 -19.23 0.33 -9.49
C ASP A 73 -20.22 -0.33 -8.54
N THR A 74 -19.84 -1.46 -7.93
CA THR A 74 -20.70 -2.20 -7.00
C THR A 74 -19.97 -2.46 -5.68
N ALA A 75 -20.75 -2.63 -4.60
CA ALA A 75 -20.21 -2.97 -3.30
C ALA A 75 -19.48 -4.33 -3.32
N ALA A 76 -19.99 -5.30 -4.06
CA ALA A 76 -19.38 -6.62 -4.16
C ALA A 76 -17.98 -6.56 -4.78
N VAL A 77 -17.81 -5.80 -5.86
CA VAL A 77 -16.51 -5.64 -6.51
C VAL A 77 -15.57 -4.80 -5.65
N ALA A 78 -16.07 -3.74 -5.01
CA ALA A 78 -15.26 -2.94 -4.08
C ALA A 78 -14.73 -3.80 -2.93
N PHE A 79 -15.55 -4.66 -2.34
CA PHE A 79 -15.11 -5.58 -1.30
C PHE A 79 -14.06 -6.56 -1.82
N GLU A 80 -14.29 -7.17 -2.99
CA GLU A 80 -13.35 -8.12 -3.58
C GLU A 80 -11.98 -7.50 -3.80
N VAL A 81 -11.93 -6.29 -4.37
CA VAL A 81 -10.66 -5.58 -4.60
C VAL A 81 -9.99 -5.26 -3.26
N THR A 82 -10.74 -4.74 -2.30
CA THR A 82 -10.21 -4.35 -1.00
C THR A 82 -9.66 -5.57 -0.25
N GLU A 83 -10.40 -6.67 -0.22
CA GLU A 83 -9.96 -7.90 0.47
C GLU A 83 -8.77 -8.54 -0.22
N THR A 84 -8.71 -8.51 -1.55
CA THR A 84 -7.57 -9.03 -2.30
C THR A 84 -6.30 -8.25 -1.94
N CYS A 85 -6.39 -6.92 -1.86
CA CYS A 85 -5.26 -6.08 -1.42
C CYS A 85 -4.87 -6.40 0.03
N ARG A 86 -5.83 -6.49 0.94
CA ARG A 86 -5.57 -6.79 2.35
C ARG A 86 -4.88 -8.14 2.50
N ALA A 87 -5.40 -9.16 1.85
CA ALA A 87 -4.84 -10.52 1.90
C ALA A 87 -3.42 -10.57 1.33
N ALA A 88 -3.17 -9.90 0.21
CA ALA A 88 -1.84 -9.83 -0.39
C ALA A 88 -0.83 -9.19 0.56
N LEU A 89 -1.20 -8.08 1.19
CA LEU A 89 -0.32 -7.39 2.13
C LEU A 89 -0.02 -8.25 3.35
N VAL A 90 -1.03 -8.85 3.95
CA VAL A 90 -0.87 -9.64 5.17
C VAL A 90 -0.12 -10.93 4.90
N GLN A 91 -0.39 -11.59 3.77
CA GLN A 91 0.15 -12.91 3.50
C GLN A 91 1.48 -12.92 2.79
N ARG A 92 1.83 -11.86 2.03
CA ARG A 92 2.97 -11.90 1.11
C ARG A 92 3.92 -10.71 1.18
N PHE A 93 3.56 -9.62 1.86
CA PHE A 93 4.33 -8.36 1.74
C PHE A 93 5.61 -8.37 2.56
N SER A 94 5.78 -9.22 3.54
CA SER A 94 7.05 -9.30 4.27
C SER A 94 8.16 -9.82 3.35
N GLY A 95 9.29 -9.12 3.31
CA GLY A 95 10.40 -9.52 2.44
C GLY A 95 11.28 -8.33 2.05
N ILE A 96 12.20 -8.62 1.12
CA ILE A 96 13.16 -7.64 0.58
C ILE A 96 12.73 -7.29 -0.83
N TYR A 97 12.64 -5.99 -1.12
CA TYR A 97 12.13 -5.49 -2.39
C TYR A 97 13.09 -4.53 -3.07
N HIS A 98 13.24 -4.71 -4.38
CA HIS A 98 13.99 -3.83 -5.27
C HIS A 98 13.15 -3.59 -6.53
N PHE A 99 12.15 -2.72 -6.39
CA PHE A 99 11.35 -2.27 -7.53
C PHE A 99 12.04 -1.09 -8.22
N THR A 100 11.69 -0.87 -9.48
CA THR A 100 12.17 0.32 -10.17
C THR A 100 11.74 1.58 -9.43
N GLY A 101 12.71 2.35 -8.97
CA GLY A 101 12.47 3.62 -8.27
C GLY A 101 12.19 3.51 -6.78
N VAL A 102 12.02 2.30 -6.22
CA VAL A 102 11.79 2.15 -4.79
C VAL A 102 12.29 0.80 -4.30
N SER A 103 12.97 0.79 -3.17
CA SER A 103 13.43 -0.43 -2.51
C SER A 103 13.21 -0.33 -1.00
N GLY A 104 13.15 -1.47 -0.35
CA GLY A 104 12.99 -1.52 1.10
C GLY A 104 12.81 -2.95 1.59
N VAL A 105 12.90 -3.12 2.90
CA VAL A 105 12.62 -4.38 3.57
C VAL A 105 11.37 -4.18 4.41
N VAL A 106 10.40 -5.06 4.24
CA VAL A 106 9.19 -5.09 5.05
C VAL A 106 9.31 -6.25 6.04
N THR A 107 9.25 -5.94 7.33
CA THR A 107 9.42 -6.93 8.38
C THR A 107 8.10 -7.44 8.94
N SER A 108 7.06 -6.61 8.93
CA SER A 108 5.73 -7.03 9.39
C SER A 108 4.65 -6.17 8.78
N VAL A 109 3.46 -6.74 8.68
CA VAL A 109 2.25 -6.06 8.25
C VAL A 109 1.11 -6.46 9.18
N GLU A 110 0.41 -5.47 9.73
CA GLU A 110 -0.81 -5.69 10.49
C GLU A 110 -1.92 -4.91 9.82
N ALA A 111 -3.01 -5.58 9.46
CA ALA A 111 -4.14 -4.95 8.79
C ALA A 111 -5.42 -5.16 9.59
N GLY A 112 -6.22 -4.11 9.68
CA GLY A 112 -7.53 -4.17 10.28
C GLY A 112 -8.59 -4.77 9.37
N GLY A 113 -9.82 -4.81 9.86
CA GLY A 113 -10.96 -5.26 9.08
C GLY A 113 -11.39 -4.22 8.06
N ILE A 114 -12.16 -4.68 7.09
CA ILE A 114 -12.67 -3.83 6.01
C ILE A 114 -13.91 -3.09 6.49
N THR A 115 -13.96 -1.78 6.22
CA THR A 115 -15.18 -0.99 6.31
C THR A 115 -15.67 -0.66 4.91
N GLU A 116 -16.98 -0.62 4.75
CA GLU A 116 -17.64 -0.33 3.48
C GLU A 116 -18.41 0.97 3.58
N GLY A 117 -18.55 1.68 2.46
CA GLY A 117 -19.31 2.92 2.42
C GLY A 117 -19.23 3.59 1.07
N PHE A 118 -19.59 4.86 1.06
CA PHE A 118 -19.52 5.71 -0.12
C PHE A 118 -18.66 6.92 0.20
N ASP A 119 -17.85 7.32 -0.78
CA ASP A 119 -17.09 8.55 -0.70
C ASP A 119 -18.04 9.71 -1.07
N PRO A 120 -18.09 10.80 -0.27
CA PRO A 120 -18.90 11.96 -0.62
C PRO A 120 -18.55 12.56 -1.99
N ASP A 121 -17.28 12.44 -2.41
CA ASP A 121 -16.80 12.96 -3.68
C ASP A 121 -17.05 12.02 -4.86
N GLU A 122 -17.35 10.74 -4.58
CA GLU A 122 -17.61 9.71 -5.59
C GLU A 122 -18.91 8.96 -5.25
N GLN A 123 -20.02 9.69 -5.17
CA GLN A 123 -21.29 9.18 -4.66
C GLN A 123 -21.88 8.02 -5.46
N THR A 124 -21.48 7.85 -6.73
CA THR A 124 -21.97 6.78 -7.57
C THR A 124 -21.16 5.50 -7.45
N LYS A 125 -20.08 5.52 -6.64
CA LYS A 125 -19.16 4.39 -6.50
C LYS A 125 -19.20 3.85 -5.08
N ALA A 126 -19.14 2.53 -4.97
CA ALA A 126 -18.93 1.87 -3.68
C ALA A 126 -17.45 1.92 -3.32
N ARG A 127 -17.16 2.01 -2.03
CA ARG A 127 -15.79 2.05 -1.51
C ARG A 127 -15.61 1.02 -0.41
N GLY A 128 -14.52 0.25 -0.50
CA GLY A 128 -14.00 -0.53 0.61
C GLY A 128 -12.75 0.14 1.16
N ARG A 129 -12.46 -0.03 2.44
CA ARG A 129 -11.32 0.59 3.12
C ARG A 129 -10.82 -0.30 4.23
N PHE A 130 -9.49 -0.35 4.39
CA PHE A 130 -8.87 -0.88 5.60
C PHE A 130 -7.64 -0.05 5.94
N ASP A 131 -7.22 -0.14 7.20
CA ASP A 131 -5.98 0.46 7.67
C ASP A 131 -4.95 -0.63 7.90
N ALA A 132 -3.70 -0.34 7.62
CA ALA A 132 -2.59 -1.26 7.83
C ALA A 132 -1.36 -0.53 8.37
N VAL A 133 -0.66 -1.18 9.30
CA VAL A 133 0.65 -0.74 9.77
C VAL A 133 1.69 -1.64 9.13
N VAL A 134 2.65 -1.02 8.44
CA VAL A 134 3.74 -1.70 7.76
C VAL A 134 5.03 -1.29 8.44
N MET A 135 5.82 -2.25 8.92
CA MET A 135 7.14 -1.96 9.46
C MET A 135 8.18 -2.18 8.38
N ALA A 136 8.97 -1.16 8.09
CA ALA A 136 9.91 -1.17 6.98
C ALA A 136 11.23 -0.50 7.36
N HIS A 137 12.30 -0.91 6.68
CA HIS A 137 13.61 -0.29 6.79
C HIS A 137 14.31 -0.30 5.42
N PRO A 138 15.43 0.45 5.28
CA PRO A 138 16.13 0.47 3.99
C PRO A 138 16.59 -0.93 3.57
N ALA A 139 16.52 -1.19 2.27
CA ALA A 139 17.04 -2.44 1.72
C ALA A 139 18.58 -2.45 1.75
N PRO A 140 19.20 -3.64 1.88
CA PRO A 140 20.64 -3.76 1.73
C PRO A 140 21.05 -3.29 0.33
N ASP A 141 22.25 -2.68 0.26
CA ASP A 141 22.83 -2.33 -1.02
C ASP A 141 23.37 -3.60 -1.69
N LEU A 142 22.73 -4.00 -2.78
CA LEU A 142 23.12 -5.20 -3.50
C LEU A 142 24.36 -5.01 -4.36
N THR A 143 24.82 -3.76 -4.56
CA THR A 143 26.02 -3.46 -5.32
C THR A 143 27.26 -3.41 -4.47
N SER A 144 27.13 -3.32 -3.14
CA SER A 144 28.28 -3.36 -2.25
C SER A 144 28.77 -4.79 -2.04
N SER A 145 30.03 -4.95 -2.22
CA SER A 145 30.70 -6.23 -2.04
C SER A 145 31.31 -6.33 -0.65
#